data_306a66cfd29ea4ad44fedc881c34aafa
#
_entry.id   306a66cfd29ea4ad44fedc881c34aafa
#
_cell.length_a   1.000
_cell.length_b   1.000
_cell.length_c   1.000
_cell.angle_alpha   90.00
_cell.angle_beta   90.00
_cell.angle_gamma   90.00
#
_symmetry.space_group_name_H-M   'P 1'
#
loop_
_entity.id
_entity.type
_entity.pdbx_description
1 polymer ?
#
loop_
_entity_poly.entity_id
_entity_poly.type
_entity_poly.pdbx_seq_one_letter_code
_entity_poly.pdbx_strand_id
1 'polypeptide(L)' 'MSPDILLFISDQHAPQYQAGGQMPVDTPNLAALREQGTAFDAAYTPCPLCVPARMAMLSGLAPHHTGIFTNNDTLP' A
#
# COMPACT_ATOMS: atom_id res chain seq x y z
N MET A 1 -23.38 4.49 14.06
CA MET A 1 -22.19 5.36 13.90
C MET A 1 -21.27 4.79 12.82
N SER A 2 -20.82 5.67 11.96
CA SER A 2 -19.81 5.28 10.97
C SER A 2 -18.43 5.29 11.66
N PRO A 3 -17.56 4.30 11.36
CA PRO A 3 -16.22 4.29 11.89
C PRO A 3 -15.36 5.36 11.20
N ASP A 4 -14.39 5.88 11.95
CA ASP A 4 -13.38 6.76 11.38
C ASP A 4 -12.31 5.89 10.71
N ILE A 5 -11.84 6.30 9.53
CA ILE A 5 -10.82 5.58 8.78
C ILE A 5 -9.60 6.49 8.61
N LEU A 6 -8.45 6.00 9.04
CA LEU A 6 -7.17 6.69 8.86
C LEU A 6 -6.25 5.79 8.04
N LEU A 7 -5.85 6.26 6.86
CA LEU A 7 -5.02 5.50 5.94
C LEU A 7 -3.59 6.04 5.95
N PHE A 8 -2.63 5.19 6.32
CA PHE A 8 -1.21 5.48 6.24
C PHE A 8 -0.63 4.80 5.01
N ILE A 9 0.01 5.58 4.14
CA ILE A 9 0.68 5.07 2.95
C ILE A 9 2.15 5.45 3.03
N SER A 10 3.03 4.44 3.00
CA SER A 10 4.47 4.65 3.02
C SER A 10 5.05 4.42 1.64
N ASP A 11 5.86 5.36 1.16
CA ASP A 11 6.59 5.21 -0.09
C ASP A 11 7.83 4.35 0.12
N GLN A 12 8.09 3.44 -0.81
CA GLN A 12 9.31 2.63 -0.85
C GLN A 12 9.60 1.86 0.46
N HIS A 13 8.55 1.39 1.12
CA HIS A 13 8.68 0.56 2.32
C HIS A 13 8.38 -0.89 1.96
N ALA A 14 9.42 -1.69 1.77
CA ALA A 14 9.25 -3.10 1.46
C ALA A 14 8.87 -3.89 2.73
N PRO A 15 7.96 -4.87 2.63
CA PRO A 15 7.46 -5.60 3.80
C PRO A 15 8.54 -6.35 4.59
N GLN A 16 9.63 -6.75 3.94
CA GLN A 16 10.71 -7.46 4.61
C GLN A 16 11.48 -6.59 5.61
N TYR A 17 11.32 -5.27 5.58
CA TYR A 17 12.00 -4.31 6.45
C TYR A 17 11.13 -3.85 7.61
N GLN A 18 10.26 -4.71 8.11
CA GLN A 18 9.40 -4.39 9.25
C GLN A 18 9.22 -5.61 10.13
N ALA A 19 8.56 -5.43 11.29
CA ALA A 19 8.25 -6.53 12.19
C ALA A 19 7.44 -7.62 11.48
N GLY A 20 7.88 -8.87 11.62
CA GLY A 20 7.29 -10.00 10.91
C GLY A 20 7.86 -10.22 9.51
N GLY A 21 8.74 -9.35 9.03
CA GLY A 21 9.45 -9.50 7.76
C GLY A 21 10.72 -10.33 7.92
N GLN A 22 11.43 -10.55 6.81
CA GLN A 22 12.63 -11.39 6.79
C GLN A 22 13.91 -10.64 7.21
N MET A 23 13.91 -9.32 7.11
CA MET A 23 15.10 -8.51 7.45
C MET A 23 15.05 -8.09 8.92
N PRO A 24 16.22 -8.05 9.60
CA PRO A 24 16.27 -7.74 11.04
C PRO A 24 16.11 -6.23 11.31
N VAL A 25 14.95 -5.70 11.02
CA VAL A 25 14.60 -4.29 11.29
C VAL A 25 13.58 -4.25 12.42
N ASP A 26 13.83 -3.41 13.41
CA ASP A 26 12.94 -3.24 14.54
C ASP A 26 11.93 -2.12 14.25
N THR A 27 10.63 -2.48 14.20
CA THR A 27 9.54 -1.53 14.00
C THR A 27 8.47 -1.76 15.09
N PRO A 28 8.74 -1.31 16.34
CA PRO A 28 7.87 -1.67 17.47
C PRO A 28 6.45 -1.14 17.36
N ASN A 29 6.24 0.03 16.77
CA ASN A 29 4.90 0.59 16.61
C ASN A 29 4.09 -0.17 15.54
N LEU A 30 4.72 -0.58 14.46
CA LEU A 30 4.08 -1.43 13.45
C LEU A 30 3.78 -2.81 14.01
N ALA A 31 4.68 -3.35 14.84
CA ALA A 31 4.47 -4.63 15.50
C ALA A 31 3.25 -4.57 16.43
N ALA A 32 3.11 -3.51 17.21
CA ALA A 32 1.96 -3.32 18.09
C ALA A 32 0.65 -3.22 17.31
N LEU A 33 0.66 -2.50 16.20
CA LEU A 33 -0.50 -2.35 15.33
C LEU A 33 -0.87 -3.69 14.69
N ARG A 34 0.13 -4.48 14.28
CA ARG A 34 -0.05 -5.81 13.72
C ARG A 34 -0.73 -6.76 14.72
N GLU A 35 -0.33 -6.70 15.97
CA GLU A 35 -0.91 -7.55 17.04
C GLU A 35 -2.36 -7.18 17.35
N GLN A 36 -2.70 -5.90 17.26
CA GLN A 36 -4.05 -5.41 17.57
C GLN A 36 -5.02 -5.51 16.40
N GLY A 37 -4.52 -5.67 15.19
CA GLY A 37 -5.31 -5.68 13.99
C GLY A 37 -5.09 -6.92 13.15
N THR A 38 -5.26 -6.76 11.84
CA THR A 38 -5.06 -7.84 10.86
C THR A 38 -3.92 -7.47 9.92
N ALA A 39 -2.94 -8.36 9.79
CA ALA A 39 -1.85 -8.22 8.84
C ALA A 39 -2.12 -9.06 7.60
N PHE A 40 -2.07 -8.41 6.43
CA PHE A 40 -2.30 -9.07 5.15
C PHE A 40 -0.95 -9.36 4.49
N ASP A 41 -0.52 -10.61 4.53
CA ASP A 41 0.78 -11.02 3.99
C ASP A 41 0.77 -11.22 2.48
N ALA A 42 -0.41 -11.36 1.88
CA ALA A 42 -0.59 -11.59 0.46
C ALA A 42 -1.52 -10.54 -0.16
N ALA A 43 -1.17 -9.27 0.01
CA ALA A 43 -1.89 -8.16 -0.62
C ALA A 43 -1.31 -7.89 -2.02
N TYR A 44 -2.17 -7.59 -2.98
CA TYR A 44 -1.79 -7.42 -4.38
C TYR A 44 -2.17 -6.04 -4.89
N THR A 45 -1.37 -5.50 -5.78
CA THR A 45 -1.66 -4.27 -6.50
C THR A 45 -1.96 -4.59 -7.97
N PRO A 46 -2.87 -3.84 -8.64
CA PRO A 46 -3.08 -4.01 -10.07
C PRO A 46 -1.91 -3.55 -10.92
N CYS A 47 -1.00 -2.75 -10.36
CA CYS A 47 0.23 -2.34 -11.04
C CYS A 47 1.31 -2.03 -9.99
N PRO A 48 2.50 -2.65 -10.08
CA PRO A 48 3.56 -2.48 -9.07
C PRO A 48 4.43 -1.23 -9.32
N LEU A 49 3.81 -0.12 -9.69
CA LEU A 49 4.48 1.18 -9.87
C LEU A 49 3.74 2.25 -9.07
N CYS A 50 4.46 3.26 -8.60
CA CYS A 50 3.94 4.25 -7.65
C CYS A 50 2.73 5.01 -8.20
N VAL A 51 2.85 5.64 -9.36
CA VAL A 51 1.77 6.45 -9.92
C VAL A 51 0.56 5.62 -10.31
N PRO A 52 0.72 4.50 -11.07
CA PRO A 52 -0.44 3.67 -11.40
C PRO A 52 -1.16 3.10 -10.18
N ALA A 53 -0.42 2.64 -9.17
CA ALA A 53 -1.00 2.08 -7.96
C ALA A 53 -1.77 3.14 -7.17
N ARG A 54 -1.20 4.35 -7.05
CA ARG A 54 -1.86 5.45 -6.35
C ARG A 54 -3.12 5.93 -7.07
N MET A 55 -3.09 5.98 -8.41
CA MET A 55 -4.27 6.30 -9.20
C MET A 55 -5.35 5.24 -9.01
N ALA A 56 -4.97 3.97 -8.96
CA ALA A 56 -5.92 2.89 -8.69
C ALA A 56 -6.56 3.04 -7.31
N MET A 57 -5.77 3.36 -6.28
CA MET A 57 -6.30 3.58 -4.93
C MET A 57 -7.25 4.78 -4.85
N LEU A 58 -6.90 5.90 -5.50
CA LEU A 58 -7.71 7.11 -5.46
C LEU A 58 -8.97 7.03 -6.30
N SER A 59 -8.91 6.34 -7.44
CA SER A 59 -10.04 6.25 -8.38
C SER A 59 -10.92 5.03 -8.13
N GLY A 60 -10.38 3.99 -7.48
CA GLY A 60 -11.04 2.69 -7.39
C GLY A 60 -11.04 1.92 -8.70
N LEU A 61 -10.23 2.32 -9.68
CA LEU A 61 -10.17 1.73 -11.00
C LEU A 61 -8.77 1.16 -11.29
N ALA A 62 -8.73 0.02 -11.97
CA ALA A 62 -7.47 -0.58 -12.40
C ALA A 62 -6.83 0.23 -13.54
N PRO A 63 -5.50 0.06 -13.81
CA PRO A 63 -4.80 0.83 -14.82
C PRO A 63 -5.42 0.79 -16.22
N HIS A 64 -6.02 -0.33 -16.61
CA HIS A 64 -6.67 -0.43 -17.93
C HIS A 64 -7.92 0.46 -18.06
N HIS A 65 -8.44 0.98 -16.95
CA HIS A 65 -9.53 1.94 -16.94
C HIS A 65 -9.05 3.38 -16.81
N THR A 66 -7.96 3.62 -16.06
CA THR A 66 -7.42 4.98 -15.86
C THR A 66 -6.52 5.41 -17.01
N GLY A 67 -5.91 4.46 -17.72
CA GLY A 67 -4.89 4.75 -18.72
C GLY A 67 -3.52 5.08 -18.13
N ILE A 68 -3.36 4.96 -16.81
CA ILE A 68 -2.11 5.26 -16.12
C ILE A 68 -1.34 3.96 -15.88
N PHE A 69 -0.34 3.69 -16.72
CA PHE A 69 0.44 2.45 -16.66
C PHE A 69 1.89 2.67 -16.19
N THR A 70 2.39 3.90 -16.23
CA THR A 70 3.77 4.23 -15.84
C THR A 70 3.78 5.45 -14.94
N ASN A 71 4.94 5.70 -14.30
CA ASN A 71 5.12 6.87 -13.43
C ASN A 71 5.13 8.19 -14.21
N ASN A 72 5.23 8.11 -15.54
CA ASN A 72 5.25 9.30 -16.40
C ASN A 72 3.89 9.61 -17.03
N ASP A 73 2.90 8.75 -16.84
CA ASP A 73 1.56 8.98 -17.37
C ASP A 73 0.79 9.98 -16.52
N THR A 74 -0.12 10.70 -17.15
CA THR A 74 -1.02 11.64 -16.49
C THR A 74 -2.46 11.34 -16.89
N LEU A 75 -3.39 11.78 -16.05
CA LEU A 75 -4.82 11.64 -16.38
C LEU A 75 -5.17 12.50 -17.60
N PRO A 76 -6.02 11.94 -18.49
CA PRO A 76 -6.47 12.71 -19.66
C PRO A 76 -7.35 13.91 -19.29
#